data_d268b000011c15bf96967027ba1caa32
#
_entry.id   d268b000011c15bf96967027ba1caa32
#
_cell.length_a   1.000
_cell.length_b   1.000
_cell.length_c   1.000
_cell.angle_alpha   90.00
_cell.angle_beta   90.00
_cell.angle_gamma   90.00
#
_symmetry.space_group_name_H-M   'P 1'
#
loop_
_entity.id
_entity.type
_entity.pdbx_description
1 polymer ?
#
loop_
_entity_poly.entity_id
_entity_poly.type
_entity_poly.pdbx_seq_one_letter_code
_entity_poly.pdbx_strand_id
1 'polypeptide(L)'
;QVFIAAGRDGTCMLFAREHKGHRGIAGTPLEVYVGCVIHDHDVTFYRYGSKHQECLQHILRYLQGSMDNEPELTWAKAMRDLHREMIAAVKALGEGECLDEDVVAGFERRDDEILDLADREYEEHPPTQYYRDGYNLAKRMRAFREAELLFLHEDVPYENSMAERVARKFKRKQHQVMTFRSMEGLEIACVAKTAIENMRTRGEDVFEGLAKVFARTAPAPA
;
A
#
# COMPACT_ATOMS: atom_id res chain seq x y z
N GLN A 1 -16.91 6.59 -2.04
CA GLN A 1 -15.55 6.06 -1.88
C GLN A 1 -14.83 6.78 -0.74
N VAL A 2 -13.80 6.15 -0.17
CA VAL A 2 -12.90 6.80 0.79
C VAL A 2 -11.48 6.62 0.29
N PHE A 3 -10.78 7.72 0.11
CA PHE A 3 -9.35 7.77 -0.14
C PHE A 3 -8.63 7.96 1.19
N ILE A 4 -7.56 7.22 1.41
CA ILE A 4 -6.78 7.26 2.66
C ILE A 4 -5.32 7.49 2.30
N ALA A 5 -4.76 8.56 2.82
CA ALA A 5 -3.32 8.81 2.81
C ALA A 5 -2.76 8.63 4.22
N ALA A 6 -1.59 8.03 4.33
CA ALA A 6 -0.87 7.88 5.60
C ALA A 6 0.59 8.27 5.42
N GLY A 7 1.12 9.06 6.35
CA GLY A 7 2.52 9.45 6.41
C GLY A 7 3.36 8.43 7.16
N ARG A 8 4.68 8.46 6.94
CA ARG A 8 5.66 7.61 7.65
C ARG A 8 5.64 7.84 9.17
N ASP A 9 5.30 9.06 9.60
CA ASP A 9 5.14 9.46 11.01
C ASP A 9 3.89 8.89 11.69
N GLY A 10 3.08 8.13 10.95
CA GLY A 10 1.84 7.53 11.44
C GLY A 10 0.63 8.46 11.35
N THR A 11 0.79 9.69 10.89
CA THR A 11 -0.37 10.55 10.61
C THR A 11 -1.17 10.00 9.42
N CYS A 12 -2.46 10.25 9.42
CA CYS A 12 -3.30 9.85 8.30
C CYS A 12 -4.36 10.92 7.98
N MET A 13 -4.87 10.85 6.75
CA MET A 13 -6.00 11.67 6.29
C MET A 13 -6.97 10.78 5.52
N LEU A 14 -8.25 10.93 5.80
CA LEU A 14 -9.33 10.26 5.10
C LEU A 14 -10.16 11.29 4.36
N PHE A 15 -10.46 11.00 3.10
CA PHE A 15 -11.24 11.86 2.24
C PHE A 15 -12.44 11.09 1.68
N ALA A 16 -13.64 11.64 1.85
CA ALA A 16 -14.82 11.17 1.14
C ALA A 16 -14.73 11.60 -0.33
N ARG A 17 -14.99 10.69 -1.25
CA ARG A 17 -14.92 10.95 -2.70
C ARG A 17 -16.08 10.26 -3.43
N GLU A 18 -16.66 10.94 -4.41
CA GLU A 18 -17.69 10.35 -5.26
C GLU A 18 -17.10 9.36 -6.27
N HIS A 19 -15.90 9.66 -6.75
CA HIS A 19 -15.22 8.92 -7.80
C HIS A 19 -13.96 8.21 -7.30
N LYS A 20 -13.52 7.21 -8.07
CA LYS A 20 -12.19 6.57 -7.98
C LYS A 20 -11.21 7.22 -8.98
N GLY A 21 -9.97 6.74 -8.95
CA GLY A 21 -8.93 7.16 -9.89
C GLY A 21 -8.57 8.64 -9.75
N HIS A 22 -8.12 9.24 -10.83
CA HIS A 22 -7.64 10.63 -10.84
C HIS A 22 -8.67 11.64 -10.30
N ARG A 23 -9.96 11.45 -10.63
CA ARG A 23 -11.04 12.32 -10.12
C ARG A 23 -11.22 12.21 -8.60
N GLY A 24 -10.91 11.05 -8.02
CA GLY A 24 -10.94 10.85 -6.58
C GLY A 24 -9.73 11.43 -5.86
N ILE A 25 -8.59 11.57 -6.55
CA ILE A 25 -7.35 12.14 -6.00
C ILE A 25 -7.36 13.66 -6.08
N ALA A 26 -8.03 14.23 -7.06
CA ALA A 26 -8.11 15.69 -7.24
C ALA A 26 -8.53 16.40 -5.94
N GLY A 27 -7.81 17.47 -5.56
CA GLY A 27 -8.02 18.21 -4.31
C GLY A 27 -7.56 17.47 -3.05
N THR A 28 -6.83 16.35 -3.16
CA THR A 28 -6.13 15.75 -2.02
C THR A 28 -4.68 16.17 -1.99
N PRO A 29 -3.97 16.04 -0.84
CA PRO A 29 -2.54 16.33 -0.78
C PRO A 29 -1.70 15.52 -1.76
N LEU A 30 -2.16 14.34 -2.20
CA LEU A 30 -1.45 13.52 -3.16
C LEU A 30 -1.32 14.19 -4.53
N GLU A 31 -2.26 15.06 -4.91
CA GLU A 31 -2.23 15.76 -6.21
C GLU A 31 -0.97 16.61 -6.41
N VAL A 32 -0.45 17.17 -5.31
CA VAL A 32 0.73 18.05 -5.30
C VAL A 32 1.92 17.42 -4.56
N TYR A 33 1.81 16.16 -4.19
CA TYR A 33 2.84 15.48 -3.42
C TYR A 33 4.08 15.22 -4.26
N VAL A 34 5.25 15.56 -3.70
CA VAL A 34 6.56 15.25 -4.28
C VAL A 34 7.30 14.37 -3.29
N GLY A 35 7.41 13.08 -3.61
CA GLY A 35 8.05 12.10 -2.74
C GLY A 35 7.69 10.68 -3.17
N CYS A 36 8.08 9.68 -2.39
CA CYS A 36 7.76 8.29 -2.67
C CYS A 36 6.31 7.97 -2.27
N VAL A 37 5.54 7.42 -3.21
CA VAL A 37 4.18 6.92 -2.98
C VAL A 37 4.22 5.40 -2.85
N ILE A 38 3.79 4.91 -1.68
CA ILE A 38 3.68 3.47 -1.43
C ILE A 38 2.23 3.05 -1.67
N HIS A 39 1.99 2.14 -2.58
CA HIS A 39 0.64 1.77 -3.00
C HIS A 39 0.52 0.29 -3.38
N ASP A 40 -0.71 -0.23 -3.43
CA ASP A 40 -1.03 -1.42 -4.18
C ASP A 40 -0.95 -1.10 -5.69
N HIS A 41 -0.96 -2.09 -6.53
CA HIS A 41 -0.79 -1.91 -7.97
C HIS A 41 -2.03 -1.26 -8.62
N ASP A 42 -2.47 -0.09 -8.13
CA ASP A 42 -3.41 0.76 -8.86
C ASP A 42 -2.60 1.74 -9.73
N VAL A 43 -2.66 1.55 -11.04
CA VAL A 43 -1.92 2.35 -12.03
C VAL A 43 -2.20 3.85 -11.93
N THR A 44 -3.30 4.24 -11.28
CA THR A 44 -3.63 5.65 -11.04
C THR A 44 -2.54 6.36 -10.24
N PHE A 45 -1.94 5.66 -9.26
CA PHE A 45 -0.96 6.26 -8.34
C PHE A 45 0.36 6.61 -9.01
N TYR A 46 0.74 5.92 -10.09
CA TYR A 46 1.99 6.19 -10.82
C TYR A 46 2.06 7.58 -11.47
N ARG A 47 0.97 8.35 -11.44
CA ARG A 47 0.96 9.76 -11.91
C ARG A 47 1.25 10.78 -10.81
N TYR A 48 1.40 10.34 -9.57
CA TYR A 48 1.55 11.21 -8.40
C TYR A 48 2.82 10.85 -7.64
N GLY A 49 3.47 11.85 -7.07
CA GLY A 49 4.78 11.65 -6.46
C GLY A 49 5.91 11.61 -7.48
N SER A 50 7.12 11.44 -7.00
CA SER A 50 8.34 11.37 -7.82
C SER A 50 8.93 9.97 -7.89
N LYS A 51 8.58 9.10 -6.92
CA LYS A 51 9.03 7.72 -6.80
C LYS A 51 7.88 6.84 -6.33
N HIS A 52 7.99 5.55 -6.61
CA HIS A 52 6.95 4.58 -6.27
C HIS A 52 7.55 3.37 -5.60
N GLN A 53 6.87 2.86 -4.56
CA GLN A 53 7.10 1.55 -4.00
C GLN A 53 5.80 0.77 -4.04
N GLU A 54 5.79 -0.37 -4.72
CA GLU A 54 4.67 -1.30 -4.64
C GLU A 54 4.64 -2.00 -3.28
N CYS A 55 3.46 -2.17 -2.73
CA CYS A 55 3.29 -2.85 -1.45
C CYS A 55 3.60 -4.35 -1.58
N LEU A 56 4.73 -4.79 -1.04
CA LEU A 56 5.17 -6.20 -1.13
C LEU A 56 4.20 -7.17 -0.44
N GLN A 57 3.39 -6.74 0.54
CA GLN A 57 2.38 -7.61 1.14
C GLN A 57 1.29 -8.00 0.12
N HIS A 58 0.97 -7.13 -0.84
CA HIS A 58 0.08 -7.46 -1.93
C HIS A 58 0.75 -8.42 -2.92
N ILE A 59 2.00 -8.17 -3.29
CA ILE A 59 2.78 -9.03 -4.19
C ILE A 59 2.90 -10.43 -3.60
N LEU A 60 3.30 -10.57 -2.33
CA LEU A 60 3.37 -11.85 -1.63
C LEU A 60 2.04 -12.62 -1.62
N ARG A 61 0.91 -11.90 -1.52
CA ARG A 61 -0.43 -12.50 -1.58
C ARG A 61 -0.77 -12.97 -3.00
N TYR A 62 -0.41 -12.20 -4.02
CA TYR A 62 -0.62 -12.59 -5.42
C TYR A 62 0.25 -13.78 -5.80
N LEU A 63 1.51 -13.83 -5.35
CA LEU A 63 2.40 -14.99 -5.53
C LEU A 63 1.83 -16.23 -4.85
N GLN A 64 1.25 -16.11 -3.65
CA GLN A 64 0.55 -17.21 -3.00
C GLN A 64 -0.63 -17.70 -3.84
N GLY A 65 -1.46 -16.77 -4.36
CA GLY A 65 -2.57 -17.14 -5.24
C GLY A 65 -2.11 -17.85 -6.52
N SER A 66 -0.98 -17.41 -7.11
CA SER A 66 -0.38 -18.10 -8.27
C SER A 66 0.04 -19.52 -7.92
N MET A 67 0.71 -19.75 -6.79
CA MET A 67 1.09 -21.08 -6.31
C MET A 67 -0.12 -21.99 -6.05
N ASP A 68 -1.21 -21.44 -5.53
CA ASP A 68 -2.44 -22.19 -5.23
C ASP A 68 -3.17 -22.60 -6.51
N ASN A 69 -3.11 -21.76 -7.55
CA ASN A 69 -3.81 -21.97 -8.82
C ASN A 69 -2.98 -22.77 -9.84
N GLU A 70 -1.65 -22.67 -9.79
CA GLU A 70 -0.70 -23.26 -10.75
C GLU A 70 0.41 -24.00 -9.96
N PRO A 71 0.06 -25.07 -9.20
CA PRO A 71 1.00 -25.75 -8.31
C PRO A 71 2.14 -26.49 -9.03
N GLU A 72 2.02 -26.72 -10.33
CA GLU A 72 3.05 -27.29 -11.19
C GLU A 72 4.18 -26.31 -11.52
N LEU A 73 3.93 -24.99 -11.42
CA LEU A 73 4.92 -23.95 -11.69
C LEU A 73 5.72 -23.61 -10.43
N THR A 74 7.00 -23.34 -10.60
CA THR A 74 7.92 -23.14 -9.47
C THR A 74 8.34 -21.68 -9.27
N TRP A 75 8.21 -20.85 -10.31
CA TRP A 75 8.65 -19.46 -10.29
C TRP A 75 8.02 -18.64 -9.17
N ALA A 76 6.71 -18.78 -8.96
CA ALA A 76 5.99 -17.96 -7.97
C ALA A 76 6.46 -18.28 -6.53
N LYS A 77 6.78 -19.54 -6.25
CA LYS A 77 7.36 -19.94 -4.97
C LYS A 77 8.77 -19.37 -4.81
N ALA A 78 9.62 -19.48 -5.83
CA ALA A 78 10.98 -18.96 -5.81
C ALA A 78 10.97 -17.45 -5.60
N MET A 79 10.11 -16.70 -6.31
CA MET A 79 9.95 -15.26 -6.18
C MET A 79 9.45 -14.87 -4.79
N ARG A 80 8.46 -15.57 -4.26
CA ARG A 80 7.95 -15.31 -2.90
C ARG A 80 9.04 -15.51 -1.85
N ASP A 81 9.83 -16.55 -1.98
CA ASP A 81 10.90 -16.85 -1.03
C ASP A 81 12.01 -15.79 -1.13
N LEU A 82 12.38 -15.36 -2.35
CA LEU A 82 13.30 -14.25 -2.59
C LEU A 82 12.82 -12.94 -1.94
N HIS A 83 11.55 -12.56 -2.13
CA HIS A 83 10.99 -11.34 -1.50
C HIS A 83 11.04 -11.40 0.03
N ARG A 84 10.82 -12.58 0.62
CA ARG A 84 10.96 -12.76 2.08
C ARG A 84 12.40 -12.58 2.54
N GLU A 85 13.38 -13.08 1.79
CA GLU A 85 14.80 -12.85 2.07
C GLU A 85 15.16 -11.36 2.00
N MET A 86 14.73 -10.66 0.95
CA MET A 86 14.92 -9.21 0.81
C MET A 86 14.33 -8.43 1.98
N ILE A 87 13.07 -8.73 2.35
CA ILE A 87 12.41 -8.12 3.50
C ILE A 87 13.15 -8.41 4.81
N ALA A 88 13.64 -9.63 4.99
CA ALA A 88 14.41 -10.01 6.18
C ALA A 88 15.74 -9.26 6.24
N ALA A 89 16.43 -9.11 5.11
CA ALA A 89 17.68 -8.37 5.02
C ALA A 89 17.49 -6.88 5.40
N VAL A 90 16.46 -6.23 4.83
CA VAL A 90 16.15 -4.82 5.16
C VAL A 90 15.73 -4.67 6.62
N LYS A 91 14.96 -5.61 7.18
CA LYS A 91 14.57 -5.59 8.60
C LYS A 91 15.73 -5.79 9.58
N ALA A 92 16.81 -6.41 9.14
CA ALA A 92 18.00 -6.61 9.96
C ALA A 92 18.90 -5.38 10.05
N LEU A 93 18.66 -4.36 9.20
CA LEU A 93 19.38 -3.10 9.21
C LEU A 93 19.04 -2.27 10.45
N GLY A 94 20.03 -1.54 10.95
CA GLY A 94 19.86 -0.50 11.95
C GLY A 94 19.27 0.77 11.35
N GLU A 95 18.92 1.70 12.22
CA GLU A 95 18.38 3.01 11.80
C GLU A 95 19.41 3.77 10.93
N GLY A 96 19.02 4.13 9.71
CA GLY A 96 19.86 4.83 8.74
C GLY A 96 20.88 3.97 8.01
N GLU A 97 20.88 2.65 8.21
CA GLU A 97 21.70 1.72 7.42
C GLU A 97 21.03 1.38 6.10
N CYS A 98 21.85 1.09 5.09
CA CYS A 98 21.43 0.59 3.79
C CYS A 98 22.08 -0.77 3.50
N LEU A 99 21.50 -1.55 2.63
CA LEU A 99 22.12 -2.78 2.13
C LEU A 99 23.38 -2.43 1.32
N ASP A 100 24.39 -3.31 1.38
CA ASP A 100 25.56 -3.20 0.51
C ASP A 100 25.15 -3.35 -0.95
N GLU A 101 25.79 -2.59 -1.85
CA GLU A 101 25.49 -2.61 -3.29
C GLU A 101 25.60 -4.01 -3.89
N ASP A 102 26.62 -4.81 -3.47
CA ASP A 102 26.80 -6.18 -3.93
C ASP A 102 25.64 -7.11 -3.49
N VAL A 103 25.09 -6.87 -2.31
CA VAL A 103 23.91 -7.61 -1.80
C VAL A 103 22.69 -7.25 -2.62
N VAL A 104 22.46 -5.97 -2.88
CA VAL A 104 21.34 -5.49 -3.71
C VAL A 104 21.46 -6.08 -5.12
N ALA A 105 22.63 -5.96 -5.76
CA ALA A 105 22.88 -6.52 -7.10
C ALA A 105 22.68 -8.06 -7.12
N GLY A 106 23.00 -8.73 -6.02
CA GLY A 106 22.74 -10.17 -5.85
C GLY A 106 21.26 -10.52 -5.84
N PHE A 107 20.43 -9.72 -5.13
CA PHE A 107 18.98 -9.86 -5.12
C PHE A 107 18.38 -9.56 -6.49
N GLU A 108 18.79 -8.48 -7.12
CA GLU A 108 18.30 -8.08 -8.44
C GLU A 108 18.58 -9.12 -9.53
N ARG A 109 19.77 -9.71 -9.52
CA ARG A 109 20.11 -10.79 -10.45
C ARG A 109 19.22 -12.03 -10.25
N ARG A 110 18.98 -12.43 -8.99
CA ARG A 110 18.10 -13.56 -8.67
C ARG A 110 16.65 -13.27 -9.05
N ASP A 111 16.19 -12.02 -8.92
CA ASP A 111 14.89 -11.59 -9.35
C ASP A 111 14.73 -11.76 -10.87
N ASP A 112 15.70 -11.29 -11.67
CA ASP A 112 15.72 -11.47 -13.11
C ASP A 112 15.73 -12.96 -13.50
N GLU A 113 16.58 -13.79 -12.85
CA GLU A 113 16.66 -15.23 -13.09
C GLU A 113 15.32 -15.94 -12.85
N ILE A 114 14.57 -15.52 -11.82
CA ILE A 114 13.25 -16.08 -11.50
C ILE A 114 12.18 -15.60 -12.50
N LEU A 115 12.24 -14.35 -12.94
CA LEU A 115 11.35 -13.86 -14.00
C LEU A 115 11.61 -14.57 -15.33
N ASP A 116 12.88 -14.88 -15.65
CA ASP A 116 13.24 -15.68 -16.80
C ASP A 116 12.77 -17.15 -16.66
N LEU A 117 12.77 -17.68 -15.43
CA LEU A 117 12.16 -18.98 -15.14
C LEU A 117 10.65 -18.94 -15.40
N ALA A 118 9.97 -17.87 -14.95
CA ALA A 118 8.53 -17.71 -15.20
C ALA A 118 8.21 -17.68 -16.71
N ASP A 119 9.01 -16.96 -17.50
CA ASP A 119 8.83 -16.93 -18.95
C ASP A 119 8.95 -18.32 -19.57
N ARG A 120 9.97 -19.11 -19.20
CA ARG A 120 10.14 -20.49 -19.68
C ARG A 120 9.01 -21.42 -19.24
N GLU A 121 8.59 -21.35 -17.97
CA GLU A 121 7.49 -22.16 -17.46
C GLU A 121 6.17 -21.84 -18.19
N TYR A 122 5.91 -20.56 -18.53
CA TYR A 122 4.73 -20.17 -19.31
C TYR A 122 4.86 -20.42 -20.81
N GLU A 123 6.04 -20.61 -21.36
CA GLU A 123 6.23 -21.15 -22.71
C GLU A 123 5.86 -22.64 -22.77
N GLU A 124 6.24 -23.41 -21.77
CA GLU A 124 5.93 -24.85 -21.65
C GLU A 124 4.48 -25.10 -21.22
N HIS A 125 3.94 -24.25 -20.34
CA HIS A 125 2.59 -24.30 -19.79
C HIS A 125 1.84 -23.00 -20.07
N PRO A 126 1.37 -22.76 -21.29
CA PRO A 126 0.71 -21.52 -21.64
C PRO A 126 -0.52 -21.24 -20.77
N PRO A 127 -0.70 -19.98 -20.31
CA PRO A 127 -1.81 -19.62 -19.44
C PRO A 127 -3.15 -19.81 -20.16
N THR A 128 -4.11 -20.41 -19.47
CA THR A 128 -5.46 -20.59 -19.98
C THR A 128 -6.27 -19.28 -19.86
N GLN A 129 -7.44 -19.21 -20.49
CA GLN A 129 -8.33 -18.05 -20.33
C GLN A 129 -8.85 -17.89 -18.88
N TYR A 130 -8.80 -18.94 -18.06
CA TYR A 130 -9.29 -18.94 -16.66
C TYR A 130 -8.18 -18.70 -15.65
N TYR A 131 -6.94 -19.06 -15.97
CA TYR A 131 -5.78 -18.97 -15.07
C TYR A 131 -4.69 -18.14 -15.74
N ARG A 132 -4.82 -16.82 -15.64
CA ARG A 132 -3.86 -15.85 -16.17
C ARG A 132 -3.23 -14.96 -15.10
N ASP A 133 -3.64 -15.13 -13.87
CA ASP A 133 -3.25 -14.21 -12.81
C ASP A 133 -1.75 -14.28 -12.54
N GLY A 134 -1.17 -15.48 -12.49
CA GLY A 134 0.28 -15.68 -12.32
C GLY A 134 1.08 -15.14 -13.50
N TYR A 135 0.66 -15.43 -14.75
CA TYR A 135 1.29 -14.91 -15.95
C TYR A 135 1.27 -13.37 -16.01
N ASN A 136 0.12 -12.78 -15.69
CA ASN A 136 -0.02 -11.33 -15.64
C ASN A 136 0.81 -10.73 -14.50
N LEU A 137 0.92 -11.44 -13.37
CA LEU A 137 1.77 -11.04 -12.25
C LEU A 137 3.24 -11.01 -12.65
N ALA A 138 3.77 -12.06 -13.28
CA ALA A 138 5.17 -12.10 -13.74
C ALA A 138 5.49 -10.94 -14.71
N LYS A 139 4.60 -10.69 -15.67
CA LYS A 139 4.73 -9.56 -16.59
C LYS A 139 4.70 -8.20 -15.89
N ARG A 140 3.82 -8.06 -14.89
CA ARG A 140 3.73 -6.83 -14.10
C ARG A 140 5.00 -6.61 -13.29
N MET A 141 5.51 -7.63 -12.61
CA MET A 141 6.75 -7.55 -11.82
C MET A 141 7.92 -7.12 -12.71
N ARG A 142 8.06 -7.68 -13.91
CA ARG A 142 9.08 -7.23 -14.87
C ARG A 142 8.89 -5.78 -15.31
N ALA A 143 7.65 -5.36 -15.58
CA ALA A 143 7.36 -4.02 -16.08
C ALA A 143 7.50 -2.91 -15.00
N PHE A 144 7.28 -3.23 -13.73
CA PHE A 144 7.30 -2.29 -12.61
C PHE A 144 8.38 -2.61 -11.57
N ARG A 145 9.41 -3.34 -11.99
CA ARG A 145 10.50 -3.83 -11.14
C ARG A 145 11.15 -2.74 -10.30
N GLU A 146 11.40 -1.55 -10.87
CA GLU A 146 11.96 -0.42 -10.15
C GLU A 146 11.08 0.02 -8.96
N ALA A 147 9.76 0.03 -9.16
CA ALA A 147 8.80 0.35 -8.11
C ALA A 147 8.63 -0.78 -7.09
N GLU A 148 8.90 -2.00 -7.46
CA GLU A 148 8.84 -3.15 -6.55
C GLU A 148 10.07 -3.24 -5.65
N LEU A 149 11.26 -2.93 -6.19
CA LEU A 149 12.55 -3.09 -5.53
C LEU A 149 13.13 -1.81 -4.94
N LEU A 150 12.43 -0.65 -5.02
CA LEU A 150 12.93 0.63 -4.52
C LEU A 150 13.39 0.55 -3.05
N PHE A 151 12.72 -0.22 -2.21
CA PHE A 151 13.06 -0.39 -0.79
C PHE A 151 14.43 -1.03 -0.52
N LEU A 152 15.05 -1.65 -1.53
CA LEU A 152 16.42 -2.16 -1.43
C LEU A 152 17.45 -1.04 -1.58
N HIS A 153 17.11 0.03 -2.30
CA HIS A 153 17.98 1.15 -2.65
C HIS A 153 17.78 2.36 -1.75
N GLU A 154 16.60 2.49 -1.16
CA GLU A 154 16.20 3.67 -0.40
C GLU A 154 15.50 3.29 0.91
N ASP A 155 15.66 4.14 1.91
CA ASP A 155 14.94 3.98 3.18
C ASP A 155 13.46 4.34 3.00
N VAL A 156 12.73 3.49 2.28
CA VAL A 156 11.28 3.58 2.10
C VAL A 156 10.61 2.32 2.64
N PRO A 157 9.42 2.43 3.26
CA PRO A 157 8.68 1.26 3.68
C PRO A 157 8.31 0.36 2.49
N TYR A 158 8.54 -0.94 2.60
CA TYR A 158 8.16 -1.93 1.59
C TYR A 158 6.67 -2.30 1.61
N GLU A 159 5.88 -1.71 2.52
CA GLU A 159 4.44 -2.00 2.66
C GLU A 159 3.64 -0.75 3.05
N ASN A 160 2.37 -0.69 2.66
CA ASN A 160 1.43 0.37 3.03
C ASN A 160 0.52 0.00 4.22
N SER A 161 1.02 -0.82 5.14
CA SER A 161 0.27 -1.40 6.27
C SER A 161 -0.43 -0.36 7.15
N MET A 162 0.11 0.86 7.24
CA MET A 162 -0.50 1.97 7.96
C MET A 162 -1.85 2.38 7.36
N ALA A 163 -1.87 2.72 6.07
CA ALA A 163 -3.09 3.09 5.35
C ALA A 163 -4.12 1.95 5.37
N GLU A 164 -3.67 0.71 5.17
CA GLU A 164 -4.54 -0.47 5.23
C GLU A 164 -5.16 -0.69 6.61
N ARG A 165 -4.41 -0.46 7.69
CA ARG A 165 -4.91 -0.59 9.06
C ARG A 165 -6.03 0.40 9.33
N VAL A 166 -5.86 1.65 8.89
CA VAL A 166 -6.88 2.68 8.96
C VAL A 166 -8.09 2.31 8.10
N ALA A 167 -7.85 1.84 6.87
CA ALA A 167 -8.90 1.40 5.96
C ALA A 167 -9.75 0.26 6.55
N ARG A 168 -9.10 -0.75 7.16
CA ARG A 168 -9.82 -1.86 7.82
C ARG A 168 -10.69 -1.40 8.99
N LYS A 169 -10.19 -0.45 9.80
CA LYS A 169 -10.98 0.16 10.89
C LYS A 169 -12.19 0.95 10.35
N PHE A 170 -11.99 1.70 9.26
CA PHE A 170 -13.05 2.46 8.62
C PHE A 170 -14.11 1.55 8.00
N LYS A 171 -13.70 0.52 7.26
CA LYS A 171 -14.60 -0.48 6.66
C LYS A 171 -15.46 -1.19 7.73
N ARG A 172 -14.87 -1.57 8.87
CA ARG A 172 -15.64 -2.14 9.98
C ARG A 172 -16.73 -1.20 10.49
N LYS A 173 -16.41 0.10 10.61
CA LYS A 173 -17.41 1.11 11.00
C LYS A 173 -18.51 1.26 9.94
N GLN A 174 -18.14 1.28 8.67
CA GLN A 174 -19.10 1.31 7.57
C GLN A 174 -20.05 0.10 7.60
N HIS A 175 -19.54 -1.09 7.87
CA HIS A 175 -20.39 -2.29 8.03
C HIS A 175 -21.35 -2.17 9.20
N GLN A 176 -20.94 -1.60 10.34
CA GLN A 176 -21.80 -1.40 11.51
C GLN A 176 -22.94 -0.43 11.25
N VAL A 177 -22.73 0.61 10.44
CA VAL A 177 -23.75 1.60 10.08
C VAL A 177 -24.49 1.24 8.78
N MET A 178 -24.21 0.08 8.20
CA MET A 178 -24.67 -0.43 6.90
C MET A 178 -24.26 0.45 5.72
N THR A 179 -24.57 1.76 5.73
CA THR A 179 -24.15 2.73 4.72
C THR A 179 -24.24 4.15 5.28
N PHE A 180 -23.48 5.06 4.70
CA PHE A 180 -23.67 6.50 4.93
C PHE A 180 -24.79 7.00 4.03
N ARG A 181 -25.77 7.71 4.61
CA ARG A 181 -26.99 8.17 3.90
C ARG A 181 -26.71 9.33 2.93
N SER A 182 -25.57 10.04 3.11
CA SER A 182 -25.19 11.18 2.27
C SER A 182 -23.68 11.30 2.16
N MET A 183 -23.20 12.04 1.16
CA MET A 183 -21.77 12.38 1.03
C MET A 183 -21.30 13.22 2.22
N GLU A 184 -22.11 14.17 2.67
CA GLU A 184 -21.82 14.99 3.85
C GLU A 184 -21.61 14.14 5.10
N GLY A 185 -22.46 13.14 5.35
CA GLY A 185 -22.30 12.20 6.45
C GLY A 185 -21.03 11.37 6.34
N LEU A 186 -20.62 10.99 5.13
CA LEU A 186 -19.37 10.31 4.87
C LEU A 186 -18.16 11.25 5.11
N GLU A 187 -18.24 12.50 4.70
CA GLU A 187 -17.20 13.52 4.93
C GLU A 187 -16.98 13.77 6.42
N ILE A 188 -18.05 13.98 7.17
CA ILE A 188 -18.00 14.13 8.64
C ILE A 188 -17.32 12.91 9.28
N ALA A 189 -17.70 11.70 8.86
CA ALA A 189 -17.09 10.48 9.37
C ALA A 189 -15.61 10.38 9.03
N CYS A 190 -15.18 10.80 7.84
CA CYS A 190 -13.77 10.85 7.43
C CYS A 190 -12.98 11.84 8.29
N VAL A 191 -13.50 13.06 8.49
CA VAL A 191 -12.86 14.10 9.31
C VAL A 191 -12.72 13.64 10.77
N ALA A 192 -13.79 13.13 11.35
CA ALA A 192 -13.77 12.63 12.73
C ALA A 192 -12.77 11.47 12.89
N LYS A 193 -12.74 10.55 11.91
CA LYS A 193 -11.80 9.41 11.93
C LYS A 193 -10.36 9.86 11.79
N THR A 194 -10.07 10.82 10.91
CA THR A 194 -8.76 11.44 10.76
C THR A 194 -8.29 12.02 12.09
N ALA A 195 -9.11 12.84 12.76
CA ALA A 195 -8.78 13.44 14.04
C ALA A 195 -8.47 12.39 15.11
N ILE A 196 -9.33 11.39 15.25
CA ILE A 196 -9.18 10.31 16.25
C ILE A 196 -7.89 9.49 16.00
N GLU A 197 -7.61 9.08 14.76
CA GLU A 197 -6.42 8.28 14.48
C GLU A 197 -5.14 9.12 14.71
N ASN A 198 -5.12 10.40 14.33
CA ASN A 198 -3.97 11.27 14.55
C ASN A 198 -3.75 11.60 16.05
N MET A 199 -4.81 11.78 16.83
CA MET A 199 -4.69 11.89 18.31
C MET A 199 -4.03 10.62 18.89
N ARG A 200 -4.47 9.43 18.47
CA ARG A 200 -3.88 8.17 18.90
C ARG A 200 -2.41 8.04 18.50
N THR A 201 -2.05 8.45 17.29
CA THR A 201 -0.66 8.44 16.82
C THR A 201 0.22 9.33 17.66
N ARG A 202 -0.29 10.47 18.11
CA ARG A 202 0.43 11.41 19.01
C ARG A 202 0.39 11.00 20.48
N GLY A 203 -0.26 9.88 20.82
CA GLY A 203 -0.41 9.45 22.23
C GLY A 203 -1.35 10.34 23.06
N GLU A 204 -2.20 11.14 22.40
CA GLU A 204 -3.16 12.00 23.08
C GLU A 204 -4.37 11.19 23.58
N ASP A 205 -4.95 11.60 24.71
CA ASP A 205 -6.24 11.09 25.13
C ASP A 205 -7.34 11.57 24.19
N VAL A 206 -7.99 10.61 23.51
CA VAL A 206 -8.99 10.90 22.46
C VAL A 206 -10.22 11.59 23.07
N PHE A 207 -10.62 11.22 24.29
CA PHE A 207 -11.80 11.81 24.92
C PHE A 207 -11.55 13.27 25.27
N GLU A 208 -10.41 13.56 25.92
CA GLU A 208 -10.01 14.94 26.21
C GLU A 208 -9.80 15.78 24.94
N GLY A 209 -9.18 15.20 23.92
CA GLY A 209 -9.00 15.86 22.63
C GLY A 209 -10.32 16.27 21.98
N LEU A 210 -11.30 15.36 21.95
CA LEU A 210 -12.64 15.65 21.45
C LEU A 210 -13.38 16.67 22.30
N ALA A 211 -13.29 16.57 23.64
CA ALA A 211 -13.90 17.56 24.54
C ALA A 211 -13.38 18.97 24.27
N LYS A 212 -12.08 19.16 24.02
CA LYS A 212 -11.49 20.44 23.65
C LYS A 212 -12.03 20.97 22.31
N VAL A 213 -12.26 20.11 21.32
CA VAL A 213 -12.86 20.50 20.03
C VAL A 213 -14.28 21.01 20.24
N PHE A 214 -15.11 20.30 20.99
CA PHE A 214 -16.50 20.71 21.26
C PHE A 214 -16.58 21.96 22.14
N ALA A 215 -15.68 22.13 23.10
CA ALA A 215 -15.63 23.34 23.93
C ALA A 215 -15.30 24.60 23.11
N ARG A 216 -14.49 24.49 22.04
CA ARG A 216 -14.16 25.62 21.14
C ARG A 216 -15.30 26.00 20.19
N THR A 217 -16.19 25.07 19.89
CA THR A 217 -17.33 25.29 19.00
C THR A 217 -18.63 25.63 19.74
N ALA A 218 -18.62 25.56 21.08
CA ALA A 218 -19.76 26.00 21.86
C ALA A 218 -19.95 27.51 21.71
N PRO A 219 -21.17 28.01 21.42
CA PRO A 219 -21.42 29.45 21.42
C PRO A 219 -21.10 30.00 22.82
N ALA A 220 -20.52 31.24 22.84
CA ALA A 220 -20.31 31.92 24.11
C ALA A 220 -21.63 31.98 24.87
N PRO A 221 -21.65 31.74 26.19
CA PRO A 221 -22.86 31.93 26.98
C PRO A 221 -23.36 33.38 26.83
N ALA A 222 -24.65 33.51 26.55
CA ALA A 222 -25.33 34.78 26.37
C ALA A 222 -25.30 35.61 27.64
#